data_74c9e1c9275ac5fa9d0fcf3431b79efe
#
_entry.id   74c9e1c9275ac5fa9d0fcf3431b79efe
#
_cell.length_a   1.000
_cell.length_b   1.000
_cell.length_c   1.000
_cell.angle_alpha   90.00
_cell.angle_beta   90.00
_cell.angle_gamma   90.00
#
_symmetry.space_group_name_H-M   'P 1'
#
loop_
_entity.id
_entity.type
_entity.pdbx_description
1 polymer ?
#
loop_
_entity_poly.entity_id
_entity_poly.type
_entity_poly.pdbx_seq_one_letter_code
_entity_poly.pdbx_strand_id
1 'polypeptide(L)'
;SNDIMADMVINHSSARGLWFRNFLKSKKPGKDYFLTVDSKFDTSKVIRPRDHKLLKGINIFNKKEYLWRTFSEDQIDLDFKNPSVLLRFIKIMIYLIQNGVTVLRLDAIAYLWKENSTKCINLKQTHEIIKLFRIIINLLNVQTIIITETNLPEKENLSYFGKNNEANWIYNFSLPPLLIHAFLFENSSYLNKWSENLPNTKYGNSYLNFIGSHDGIGIRPTEGIFNKKTLKNFIKRLKKNGSKFSFRKVQNKSKKVYEANITVFDALKKSDYDLKGKFFLERYISAHSIIISFEGIPALYLNSLFGKSNDEAKYIITGNNRDINRYKWNYKNISKKLDNKNSKQSIVYKKISNLLRVRRKQKAFHPNASRHNINLGSNFFSFKRVSIDKNQTIICITNLSSKIQKTHLNKIYHSWNNLIGSKIEIRNKLLILKPFETIWLSNR
;
A
#
# COMPACT_ATOMS: atom_id res chain seq x y z
N SER A 1 20.75 -9.46 12.22
CA SER A 1 19.41 -9.54 12.81
C SER A 1 18.37 -9.13 11.78
N ASN A 2 17.22 -9.74 11.82
CA ASN A 2 16.08 -9.35 10.98
C ASN A 2 15.14 -8.52 11.84
N ASP A 3 14.68 -7.39 11.33
CA ASP A 3 13.63 -6.60 11.95
C ASP A 3 12.28 -7.29 11.80
N ILE A 4 11.44 -7.21 12.82
CA ILE A 4 10.10 -7.79 12.82
C ILE A 4 9.07 -6.68 12.83
N MET A 5 8.18 -6.70 11.83
CA MET A 5 6.98 -5.87 11.83
C MET A 5 5.80 -6.68 12.36
N ALA A 6 5.18 -6.21 13.44
CA ALA A 6 3.94 -6.78 13.94
C ALA A 6 2.74 -5.92 13.57
N ASP A 7 1.65 -6.61 13.20
CA ASP A 7 0.37 -5.99 12.93
C ASP A 7 -0.39 -5.78 14.25
N MET A 8 -0.70 -4.55 14.58
CA MET A 8 -1.52 -4.19 15.72
C MET A 8 -2.90 -3.78 15.22
N VAL A 9 -3.82 -4.74 15.19
CA VAL A 9 -5.22 -4.53 14.78
C VAL A 9 -5.95 -3.79 15.90
N ILE A 10 -5.94 -2.47 15.82
CA ILE A 10 -6.35 -1.60 16.92
C ILE A 10 -7.82 -1.18 16.84
N ASN A 11 -8.39 -1.07 15.62
CA ASN A 11 -9.75 -0.54 15.47
C ASN A 11 -10.85 -1.51 15.92
N HIS A 12 -10.65 -2.82 15.80
CA HIS A 12 -11.71 -3.81 16.01
C HIS A 12 -11.16 -5.13 16.54
N SER A 13 -12.06 -5.98 17.04
CA SER A 13 -11.75 -7.35 17.43
C SER A 13 -12.80 -8.32 16.89
N SER A 14 -12.43 -9.61 16.80
CA SER A 14 -13.35 -10.65 16.32
C SER A 14 -14.53 -10.86 17.26
N ALA A 15 -15.73 -10.98 16.69
CA ALA A 15 -16.93 -11.38 17.42
C ALA A 15 -16.83 -12.80 18.05
N ARG A 16 -15.84 -13.59 17.63
CA ARG A 16 -15.54 -14.93 18.18
C ARG A 16 -14.45 -14.89 19.24
N GLY A 17 -13.82 -13.72 19.44
CA GLY A 17 -12.71 -13.53 20.39
C GLY A 17 -13.16 -13.55 21.84
N LEU A 18 -12.19 -13.75 22.74
CA LEU A 18 -12.44 -13.78 24.18
C LEU A 18 -13.06 -12.47 24.68
N TRP A 19 -12.57 -11.32 24.23
CA TRP A 19 -13.08 -10.01 24.66
C TRP A 19 -14.55 -9.83 24.33
N PHE A 20 -15.00 -10.24 23.13
CA PHE A 20 -16.39 -10.10 22.74
C PHE A 20 -17.30 -11.09 23.49
N ARG A 21 -16.84 -12.33 23.72
CA ARG A 21 -17.58 -13.30 24.55
C ARG A 21 -17.74 -12.80 25.98
N ASN A 22 -16.70 -12.15 26.53
CA ASN A 22 -16.75 -11.56 27.85
C ASN A 22 -17.67 -10.32 27.91
N PHE A 23 -17.64 -9.49 26.83
CA PHE A 23 -18.56 -8.36 26.69
C PHE A 23 -20.01 -8.79 26.81
N LEU A 24 -20.42 -9.84 26.08
CA LEU A 24 -21.78 -10.40 26.14
C LEU A 24 -22.17 -10.93 27.55
N LYS A 25 -21.17 -11.31 28.37
CA LYS A 25 -21.35 -11.85 29.71
C LYS A 25 -21.02 -10.84 30.82
N SER A 26 -20.74 -9.60 30.49
CA SER A 26 -20.28 -8.56 31.42
C SER A 26 -19.05 -8.93 32.24
N LYS A 27 -18.15 -9.76 31.69
CA LYS A 27 -16.93 -10.22 32.34
C LYS A 27 -15.70 -9.46 31.87
N LYS A 28 -14.71 -9.25 32.75
CA LYS A 28 -13.37 -8.72 32.40
C LYS A 28 -12.45 -9.87 31.92
N PRO A 29 -11.45 -9.61 31.02
CA PRO A 29 -11.32 -8.39 30.24
C PRO A 29 -12.33 -8.36 29.08
N GLY A 30 -12.77 -7.16 28.67
CA GLY A 30 -13.64 -7.00 27.50
C GLY A 30 -15.04 -6.46 27.80
N LYS A 31 -15.47 -6.44 29.08
CA LYS A 31 -16.82 -6.05 29.51
C LYS A 31 -17.38 -4.81 28.81
N ASP A 32 -16.55 -3.81 28.56
CA ASP A 32 -16.88 -2.47 28.08
C ASP A 32 -15.92 -1.99 26.97
N TYR A 33 -15.34 -2.95 26.22
CA TYR A 33 -14.35 -2.61 25.17
C TYR A 33 -14.97 -2.25 23.82
N PHE A 34 -16.21 -2.69 23.55
CA PHE A 34 -16.82 -2.57 22.23
C PHE A 34 -17.72 -1.35 22.13
N LEU A 35 -17.66 -0.69 20.96
CA LEU A 35 -18.48 0.47 20.71
C LEU A 35 -19.94 0.06 20.46
N THR A 36 -20.80 0.52 21.35
CA THR A 36 -22.25 0.52 21.17
C THR A 36 -22.77 1.94 21.04
N VAL A 37 -23.82 2.12 20.26
CA VAL A 37 -24.51 3.39 20.09
C VAL A 37 -26.02 3.17 20.23
N ASP A 38 -26.72 4.20 20.65
CA ASP A 38 -28.19 4.21 20.70
C ASP A 38 -28.81 4.51 19.31
N SER A 39 -30.13 4.50 19.25
CA SER A 39 -30.88 4.79 18.02
C SER A 39 -30.79 6.26 17.56
N LYS A 40 -30.32 7.17 18.43
CA LYS A 40 -30.21 8.61 18.15
C LYS A 40 -28.87 8.98 17.49
N PHE A 41 -27.93 8.03 17.45
CA PHE A 41 -26.62 8.28 16.83
C PHE A 41 -26.75 8.46 15.32
N ASP A 42 -26.45 9.67 14.83
CA ASP A 42 -26.51 10.01 13.42
C ASP A 42 -25.30 9.42 12.65
N THR A 43 -25.58 8.44 11.81
CA THR A 43 -24.58 7.78 10.94
C THR A 43 -24.62 8.28 9.49
N SER A 44 -25.40 9.32 9.18
CA SER A 44 -25.64 9.78 7.80
C SER A 44 -24.34 10.20 7.08
N LYS A 45 -23.39 10.78 7.80
CA LYS A 45 -22.10 11.27 7.28
C LYS A 45 -20.99 10.22 7.34
N VAL A 46 -21.21 9.05 7.98
CA VAL A 46 -20.15 8.06 8.23
C VAL A 46 -19.58 7.52 6.93
N ILE A 47 -18.26 7.57 6.81
CA ILE A 47 -17.51 7.01 5.69
C ILE A 47 -16.87 5.69 6.14
N ARG A 48 -17.09 4.63 5.36
CA ARG A 48 -16.50 3.32 5.63
C ARG A 48 -16.21 2.54 4.35
N PRO A 49 -15.30 1.54 4.39
CA PRO A 49 -14.83 0.86 3.19
C PRO A 49 -15.73 -0.30 2.72
N ARG A 50 -16.91 -0.47 3.31
CA ARG A 50 -17.80 -1.61 3.03
C ARG A 50 -19.24 -1.15 2.84
N ASP A 51 -20.08 -2.03 2.27
CA ASP A 51 -21.48 -1.74 1.94
C ASP A 51 -22.52 -2.49 2.78
N HIS A 52 -22.09 -3.43 3.67
CA HIS A 52 -22.98 -4.10 4.60
C HIS A 52 -23.56 -3.14 5.65
N LYS A 53 -24.51 -3.58 6.48
CA LYS A 53 -25.08 -2.77 7.56
C LYS A 53 -24.00 -2.41 8.60
N LEU A 54 -23.80 -1.11 8.87
CA LEU A 54 -22.85 -0.61 9.85
C LEU A 54 -23.18 -1.07 11.26
N LEU A 55 -24.45 -0.94 11.63
CA LEU A 55 -24.96 -1.21 12.96
C LEU A 55 -25.68 -2.56 13.00
N LYS A 56 -25.43 -3.31 14.10
CA LYS A 56 -26.14 -4.55 14.43
C LYS A 56 -26.82 -4.40 15.77
N GLY A 57 -28.14 -4.50 15.78
CA GLY A 57 -28.90 -4.49 17.04
C GLY A 57 -28.49 -5.64 17.96
N ILE A 58 -28.39 -5.35 19.23
CA ILE A 58 -28.10 -6.28 20.33
C ILE A 58 -28.89 -5.86 21.57
N ASN A 59 -29.35 -6.82 22.34
CA ASN A 59 -29.95 -6.54 23.66
C ASN A 59 -28.89 -6.78 24.72
N ILE A 60 -28.54 -5.72 25.46
CA ILE A 60 -27.61 -5.76 26.60
C ILE A 60 -28.38 -5.28 27.83
N PHE A 61 -28.55 -6.12 28.85
CA PHE A 61 -29.27 -5.79 30.08
C PHE A 61 -30.64 -5.12 29.81
N ASN A 62 -31.45 -5.73 28.98
CA ASN A 62 -32.78 -5.25 28.59
C ASN A 62 -32.79 -3.88 27.88
N LYS A 63 -31.61 -3.36 27.47
CA LYS A 63 -31.51 -2.19 26.60
C LYS A 63 -31.17 -2.62 25.18
N LYS A 64 -31.90 -2.06 24.23
CA LYS A 64 -31.59 -2.22 22.80
C LYS A 64 -30.49 -1.25 22.41
N GLU A 65 -29.32 -1.77 22.10
CA GLU A 65 -28.17 -1.02 21.61
C GLU A 65 -27.73 -1.53 20.24
N TYR A 66 -26.80 -0.81 19.61
CA TYR A 66 -26.32 -1.15 18.28
C TYR A 66 -24.80 -1.24 18.28
N LEU A 67 -24.28 -2.43 18.01
CA LEU A 67 -22.84 -2.67 17.81
C LEU A 67 -22.36 -2.04 16.52
N TRP A 68 -21.22 -1.39 16.58
CA TRP A 68 -20.58 -0.77 15.44
C TRP A 68 -19.66 -1.77 14.70
N ARG A 69 -19.77 -1.82 13.35
CA ARG A 69 -19.04 -2.77 12.49
C ARG A 69 -18.54 -2.07 11.23
N THR A 70 -17.35 -1.51 11.30
CA THR A 70 -16.77 -0.78 10.16
C THR A 70 -16.46 -1.70 8.99
N PHE A 71 -15.87 -2.89 9.21
CA PHE A 71 -15.24 -3.71 8.17
C PHE A 71 -15.98 -4.99 7.80
N SER A 72 -16.43 -5.78 8.76
CA SER A 72 -17.16 -7.03 8.50
C SER A 72 -18.11 -7.40 9.64
N GLU A 73 -18.89 -8.43 9.44
CA GLU A 73 -19.82 -8.91 10.47
C GLU A 73 -19.11 -9.51 11.68
N ASP A 74 -17.91 -10.04 11.49
CA ASP A 74 -17.07 -10.62 12.56
C ASP A 74 -16.17 -9.58 13.24
N GLN A 75 -16.01 -8.39 12.66
CA GLN A 75 -15.12 -7.34 13.17
C GLN A 75 -15.93 -6.26 13.88
N ILE A 76 -15.97 -6.33 15.22
CA ILE A 76 -16.68 -5.37 16.06
C ILE A 76 -15.72 -4.29 16.51
N ASP A 77 -16.08 -3.03 16.27
CA ASP A 77 -15.22 -1.89 16.58
C ASP A 77 -15.08 -1.67 18.09
N LEU A 78 -13.89 -1.28 18.49
CA LEU A 78 -13.55 -0.98 19.90
C LEU A 78 -13.85 0.48 20.20
N ASP A 79 -14.20 0.74 21.46
CA ASP A 79 -14.49 2.11 21.95
C ASP A 79 -13.25 2.76 22.57
N PHE A 80 -12.54 3.56 21.80
CA PHE A 80 -11.37 4.32 22.27
C PHE A 80 -11.72 5.54 23.14
N LYS A 81 -13.00 5.84 23.36
CA LYS A 81 -13.43 6.78 24.40
C LYS A 81 -13.28 6.16 25.80
N ASN A 82 -13.23 4.82 25.87
CA ASN A 82 -12.97 4.11 27.11
C ASN A 82 -11.46 4.02 27.37
N PRO A 83 -10.94 4.66 28.44
CA PRO A 83 -9.51 4.61 28.78
C PRO A 83 -8.97 3.20 28.99
N SER A 84 -9.81 2.24 29.40
CA SER A 84 -9.39 0.85 29.60
C SER A 84 -8.99 0.17 28.31
N VAL A 85 -9.61 0.55 27.17
CA VAL A 85 -9.25 0.08 25.83
C VAL A 85 -7.88 0.64 25.46
N LEU A 86 -7.69 1.95 25.60
CA LEU A 86 -6.42 2.61 25.30
C LEU A 86 -5.26 2.01 26.14
N LEU A 87 -5.45 1.88 27.44
CA LEU A 87 -4.46 1.25 28.33
C LEU A 87 -4.16 -0.20 27.94
N ARG A 88 -5.16 -0.94 27.48
CA ARG A 88 -4.96 -2.31 27.01
C ARG A 88 -4.06 -2.34 25.77
N PHE A 89 -4.27 -1.44 24.82
CA PHE A 89 -3.43 -1.35 23.62
C PHE A 89 -2.03 -0.83 23.90
N ILE A 90 -1.85 0.07 24.85
CA ILE A 90 -0.52 0.47 25.36
C ILE A 90 0.22 -0.76 25.93
N LYS A 91 -0.43 -1.59 26.75
CA LYS A 91 0.17 -2.83 27.27
C LYS A 91 0.53 -3.83 26.16
N ILE A 92 -0.33 -3.98 25.14
CA ILE A 92 -0.03 -4.83 23.97
C ILE A 92 1.17 -4.28 23.21
N MET A 93 1.23 -2.99 22.98
CA MET A 93 2.35 -2.32 22.31
C MET A 93 3.67 -2.59 23.05
N ILE A 94 3.71 -2.35 24.34
CA ILE A 94 4.90 -2.59 25.18
C ILE A 94 5.29 -4.07 25.15
N TYR A 95 4.34 -4.97 25.27
CA TYR A 95 4.59 -6.42 25.18
C TYR A 95 5.23 -6.81 23.84
N LEU A 96 4.72 -6.30 22.71
CA LEU A 96 5.28 -6.56 21.39
C LEU A 96 6.73 -6.05 21.27
N ILE A 97 6.99 -4.83 21.78
CA ILE A 97 8.32 -4.23 21.79
C ILE A 97 9.30 -5.06 22.63
N GLN A 98 8.89 -5.47 23.83
CA GLN A 98 9.70 -6.31 24.73
C GLN A 98 10.02 -7.69 24.12
N ASN A 99 9.18 -8.17 23.20
CA ASN A 99 9.41 -9.42 22.45
C ASN A 99 10.10 -9.21 21.10
N GLY A 100 10.79 -8.09 20.90
CA GLY A 100 11.68 -7.86 19.76
C GLY A 100 11.01 -7.31 18.50
N VAL A 101 9.78 -6.80 18.61
CA VAL A 101 9.13 -6.10 17.49
C VAL A 101 9.75 -4.72 17.34
N THR A 102 10.27 -4.42 16.15
CA THR A 102 10.92 -3.15 15.83
C THR A 102 10.02 -2.23 15.00
N VAL A 103 8.97 -2.76 14.36
CA VAL A 103 7.99 -1.98 13.59
C VAL A 103 6.58 -2.38 13.99
N LEU A 104 5.76 -1.40 14.38
CA LEU A 104 4.36 -1.58 14.72
C LEU A 104 3.48 -1.04 13.58
N ARG A 105 2.74 -1.91 12.91
CA ARG A 105 1.76 -1.53 11.91
C ARG A 105 0.40 -1.31 12.57
N LEU A 106 -0.06 -0.07 12.57
CA LEU A 106 -1.39 0.28 13.06
C LEU A 106 -2.42 0.06 11.95
N ASP A 107 -3.11 -1.08 12.00
CA ASP A 107 -4.12 -1.46 11.02
C ASP A 107 -5.37 -0.60 11.14
N ALA A 108 -5.87 -0.13 10.01
CA ALA A 108 -7.13 0.61 9.88
C ALA A 108 -7.27 1.82 10.84
N ILE A 109 -6.15 2.42 11.22
CA ILE A 109 -6.07 3.44 12.27
C ILE A 109 -6.99 4.65 12.02
N ALA A 110 -7.25 5.00 10.77
CA ALA A 110 -8.09 6.14 10.42
C ALA A 110 -9.52 6.06 10.97
N TYR A 111 -9.98 4.87 11.28
CA TYR A 111 -11.34 4.62 11.78
C TYR A 111 -11.45 4.53 13.31
N LEU A 112 -10.38 4.83 14.04
CA LEU A 112 -10.27 4.56 15.47
C LEU A 112 -11.31 5.31 16.31
N TRP A 113 -11.52 6.60 16.03
CA TRP A 113 -12.45 7.44 16.80
C TRP A 113 -13.78 7.66 16.08
N LYS A 114 -14.88 7.52 16.81
CA LYS A 114 -16.24 7.75 16.29
C LYS A 114 -16.93 8.86 17.09
N GLU A 115 -17.51 9.80 16.37
CA GLU A 115 -18.21 10.96 16.93
C GLU A 115 -19.54 11.14 16.21
N ASN A 116 -20.60 11.46 16.97
CA ASN A 116 -21.94 11.68 16.42
C ASN A 116 -21.90 12.78 15.33
N SER A 117 -22.70 12.60 14.29
CA SER A 117 -22.84 13.57 13.17
C SER A 117 -21.53 13.90 12.43
N THR A 118 -20.47 13.06 12.56
CA THR A 118 -19.19 13.21 11.86
C THR A 118 -18.98 12.13 10.79
N LYS A 119 -17.89 12.26 10.04
CA LYS A 119 -17.47 11.22 9.07
C LYS A 119 -16.94 9.94 9.74
N CYS A 120 -16.66 9.95 11.04
CA CYS A 120 -16.06 8.85 11.82
C CYS A 120 -14.79 8.25 11.18
N ILE A 121 -14.02 9.11 10.55
CA ILE A 121 -12.75 8.75 9.89
C ILE A 121 -11.81 9.95 9.94
N ASN A 122 -10.53 9.69 10.21
CA ASN A 122 -9.47 10.70 10.23
C ASN A 122 -9.78 11.88 11.17
N LEU A 123 -10.36 11.58 12.34
CA LEU A 123 -10.71 12.59 13.34
C LEU A 123 -9.48 12.98 14.18
N LYS A 124 -9.50 14.21 14.71
CA LYS A 124 -8.40 14.76 15.53
C LYS A 124 -7.97 13.81 16.66
N GLN A 125 -8.91 13.19 17.34
CA GLN A 125 -8.65 12.28 18.46
C GLN A 125 -7.85 11.03 18.03
N THR A 126 -8.04 10.56 16.79
CA THR A 126 -7.22 9.47 16.24
C THR A 126 -5.75 9.90 16.16
N HIS A 127 -5.47 11.10 15.70
CA HIS A 127 -4.12 11.67 15.63
C HIS A 127 -3.50 11.81 17.03
N GLU A 128 -4.27 12.26 18.03
CA GLU A 128 -3.78 12.39 19.41
C GLU A 128 -3.39 11.03 20.02
N ILE A 129 -4.13 9.96 19.70
CA ILE A 129 -3.76 8.60 20.15
C ILE A 129 -2.45 8.13 19.51
N ILE A 130 -2.21 8.43 18.24
CA ILE A 130 -0.95 8.07 17.59
C ILE A 130 0.22 8.85 18.19
N LYS A 131 0.03 10.15 18.48
CA LYS A 131 1.02 10.96 19.19
C LYS A 131 1.35 10.38 20.56
N LEU A 132 0.33 9.95 21.29
CA LEU A 132 0.53 9.31 22.59
C LEU A 132 1.38 8.03 22.46
N PHE A 133 1.09 7.17 21.50
CA PHE A 133 1.94 5.99 21.25
C PHE A 133 3.37 6.38 20.92
N ARG A 134 3.56 7.42 20.09
CA ARG A 134 4.89 7.93 19.77
C ARG A 134 5.64 8.45 21.00
N ILE A 135 4.97 9.18 21.89
CA ILE A 135 5.54 9.68 23.15
C ILE A 135 5.96 8.51 24.03
N ILE A 136 5.11 7.48 24.19
CA ILE A 136 5.42 6.31 25.00
C ILE A 136 6.64 5.57 24.47
N ILE A 137 6.74 5.36 23.14
CA ILE A 137 7.90 4.72 22.52
C ILE A 137 9.18 5.54 22.79
N ASN A 138 9.10 6.86 22.68
CA ASN A 138 10.25 7.73 22.98
C ASN A 138 10.64 7.64 24.47
N LEU A 139 9.69 7.61 25.40
CA LEU A 139 9.94 7.45 26.83
C LEU A 139 10.59 6.10 27.17
N LEU A 140 10.23 5.04 26.45
CA LEU A 140 10.86 3.73 26.58
C LEU A 140 12.31 3.70 26.04
N ASN A 141 12.74 4.77 25.39
CA ASN A 141 14.06 4.90 24.77
C ASN A 141 14.41 3.74 23.82
N VAL A 142 13.43 3.31 23.01
CA VAL A 142 13.58 2.23 22.03
C VAL A 142 13.40 2.74 20.62
N GLN A 143 14.10 2.13 19.66
CA GLN A 143 14.03 2.48 18.24
C GLN A 143 12.89 1.72 17.55
N THR A 144 11.66 1.86 18.04
CA THR A 144 10.50 1.24 17.43
C THR A 144 9.81 2.21 16.47
N ILE A 145 9.49 1.74 15.30
CA ILE A 145 8.86 2.49 14.22
C ILE A 145 7.35 2.27 14.24
N ILE A 146 6.59 3.34 14.14
CA ILE A 146 5.14 3.29 13.90
C ILE A 146 4.89 3.48 12.42
N ILE A 147 4.11 2.56 11.83
CA ILE A 147 3.57 2.72 10.48
C ILE A 147 2.04 2.69 10.52
N THR A 148 1.41 3.67 9.85
CA THR A 148 -0.06 3.75 9.75
C THR A 148 -0.55 3.19 8.42
N GLU A 149 -1.56 2.32 8.51
CA GLU A 149 -2.29 1.79 7.36
C GLU A 149 -3.59 2.58 7.16
N THR A 150 -3.59 3.46 6.14
CA THR A 150 -4.69 4.38 5.87
C THR A 150 -4.96 4.50 4.37
N ASN A 151 -5.94 3.73 3.88
CA ASN A 151 -6.39 3.80 2.47
C ASN A 151 -7.28 5.03 2.24
N LEU A 152 -6.65 6.22 2.29
CA LEU A 152 -7.27 7.55 2.23
C LEU A 152 -6.77 8.34 1.01
N PRO A 153 -7.47 9.43 0.62
CA PRO A 153 -6.91 10.43 -0.27
C PRO A 153 -5.57 10.96 0.26
N GLU A 154 -4.66 11.32 -0.65
CA GLU A 154 -3.25 11.63 -0.33
C GLU A 154 -3.08 12.65 0.80
N LYS A 155 -3.79 13.77 0.75
CA LYS A 155 -3.70 14.83 1.78
C LYS A 155 -4.02 14.30 3.18
N GLU A 156 -5.06 13.46 3.29
CA GLU A 156 -5.45 12.85 4.56
C GLU A 156 -4.43 11.81 5.01
N ASN A 157 -3.86 11.02 4.08
CA ASN A 157 -2.82 10.05 4.38
C ASN A 157 -1.52 10.72 4.85
N LEU A 158 -1.09 11.78 4.19
CA LEU A 158 0.11 12.57 4.58
C LEU A 158 -0.03 13.20 5.97
N SER A 159 -1.24 13.49 6.43
CA SER A 159 -1.46 14.09 7.76
C SER A 159 -0.98 13.21 8.90
N TYR A 160 -0.84 11.90 8.68
CA TYR A 160 -0.33 10.96 9.70
C TYR A 160 1.17 11.07 10.00
N PHE A 161 1.93 11.86 9.26
CA PHE A 161 3.26 12.28 9.69
C PHE A 161 3.19 13.33 10.82
N GLY A 162 2.06 14.03 10.99
CA GLY A 162 1.91 15.13 11.93
C GLY A 162 2.96 16.22 11.70
N LYS A 163 3.49 16.74 12.79
CA LYS A 163 4.68 17.62 12.79
C LYS A 163 5.96 16.81 13.04
N ASN A 164 6.07 15.61 12.47
CA ASN A 164 7.12 14.61 12.76
C ASN A 164 6.98 13.95 14.16
N ASN A 165 5.77 13.91 14.69
CA ASN A 165 5.45 13.44 16.03
C ASN A 165 4.32 12.40 16.08
N GLU A 166 3.92 11.87 14.91
CA GLU A 166 2.95 10.79 14.77
C GLU A 166 3.63 9.55 14.18
N ALA A 167 3.15 9.03 13.04
CA ALA A 167 3.78 7.88 12.39
C ALA A 167 5.17 8.22 11.83
N ASN A 168 6.09 7.27 11.94
CA ASN A 168 7.37 7.34 11.25
C ASN A 168 7.19 7.06 9.75
N TRP A 169 6.40 6.03 9.43
CA TRP A 169 6.14 5.61 8.07
C TRP A 169 4.65 5.61 7.78
N ILE A 170 4.30 5.91 6.54
CA ILE A 170 2.95 5.79 6.02
C ILE A 170 2.95 4.94 4.74
N TYR A 171 1.88 4.19 4.52
CA TYR A 171 1.68 3.49 3.27
C TYR A 171 1.48 4.47 2.11
N ASN A 172 2.17 4.29 1.01
CA ASN A 172 2.00 5.08 -0.20
C ASN A 172 0.87 4.52 -1.06
N PHE A 173 -0.36 4.71 -0.61
CA PHE A 173 -1.55 4.14 -1.27
C PHE A 173 -1.87 4.73 -2.64
N SER A 174 -1.38 5.93 -2.96
CA SER A 174 -1.58 6.54 -4.29
C SER A 174 -0.71 5.90 -5.37
N LEU A 175 0.49 5.41 -5.01
CA LEU A 175 1.44 4.85 -5.97
C LEU A 175 0.92 3.62 -6.73
N PRO A 176 0.32 2.58 -6.11
CA PRO A 176 -0.12 1.38 -6.82
C PRO A 176 -1.09 1.65 -7.97
N PRO A 177 -2.24 2.33 -7.78
CA PRO A 177 -3.17 2.56 -8.88
C PRO A 177 -2.61 3.48 -9.96
N LEU A 178 -1.79 4.49 -9.60
CA LEU A 178 -1.17 5.39 -10.56
C LEU A 178 -0.12 4.67 -11.41
N LEU A 179 0.70 3.85 -10.79
CA LEU A 179 1.73 3.06 -11.47
C LEU A 179 1.12 2.03 -12.42
N ILE A 180 0.12 1.27 -11.94
CA ILE A 180 -0.58 0.30 -12.78
C ILE A 180 -1.30 1.00 -13.94
N HIS A 181 -1.97 2.13 -13.69
CA HIS A 181 -2.57 2.94 -14.74
C HIS A 181 -1.53 3.34 -15.80
N ALA A 182 -0.37 3.86 -15.38
CA ALA A 182 0.68 4.31 -16.30
C ALA A 182 1.14 3.19 -17.23
N PHE A 183 1.32 1.97 -16.72
CA PHE A 183 1.68 0.81 -17.52
C PHE A 183 0.55 0.29 -18.42
N LEU A 184 -0.71 0.36 -17.98
CA LEU A 184 -1.84 -0.15 -18.76
C LEU A 184 -2.23 0.76 -19.92
N PHE A 185 -2.00 2.08 -19.78
CA PHE A 185 -2.32 3.09 -20.78
C PHE A 185 -1.09 3.73 -21.42
N GLU A 186 0.12 3.22 -21.10
CA GLU A 186 1.40 3.69 -21.62
C GLU A 186 1.56 5.22 -21.50
N ASN A 187 1.10 5.76 -20.38
CA ASN A 187 1.06 7.20 -20.12
C ASN A 187 1.34 7.53 -18.65
N SER A 188 2.43 8.24 -18.41
CA SER A 188 2.88 8.65 -17.08
C SER A 188 2.30 9.97 -16.57
N SER A 189 1.47 10.68 -17.33
CA SER A 189 1.07 12.05 -16.99
C SER A 189 0.51 12.20 -15.58
N TYR A 190 -0.39 11.30 -15.16
CA TYR A 190 -0.91 11.30 -13.78
C TYR A 190 0.16 10.93 -12.76
N LEU A 191 1.00 9.94 -13.06
CA LEU A 191 2.07 9.48 -12.18
C LEU A 191 3.16 10.56 -12.02
N ASN A 192 3.56 11.23 -13.12
CA ASN A 192 4.52 12.33 -13.10
C ASN A 192 3.99 13.50 -12.26
N LYS A 193 2.78 13.99 -12.58
CA LYS A 193 2.15 15.10 -11.85
C LYS A 193 2.01 14.79 -10.35
N TRP A 194 1.59 13.58 -10.01
CA TRP A 194 1.51 13.14 -8.62
C TRP A 194 2.89 13.12 -7.97
N SER A 195 3.88 12.53 -8.63
CA SER A 195 5.24 12.43 -8.11
C SER A 195 5.88 13.81 -7.90
N GLU A 196 5.59 14.79 -8.76
CA GLU A 196 6.05 16.19 -8.61
C GLU A 196 5.48 16.86 -7.35
N ASN A 197 4.23 16.55 -7.02
CA ASN A 197 3.54 17.13 -5.87
C ASN A 197 3.75 16.36 -4.57
N LEU A 198 4.28 15.12 -4.63
CA LEU A 198 4.57 14.34 -3.44
C LEU A 198 5.75 14.95 -2.68
N PRO A 199 5.57 15.40 -1.43
CA PRO A 199 6.66 16.02 -0.67
C PRO A 199 7.78 15.01 -0.36
N ASN A 200 9.03 15.44 -0.38
CA ASN A 200 10.13 14.66 0.16
C ASN A 200 9.94 14.47 1.66
N THR A 201 10.25 13.29 2.15
CA THR A 201 10.12 12.97 3.58
C THR A 201 11.21 13.65 4.41
N LYS A 202 10.86 14.08 5.63
CA LYS A 202 11.85 14.52 6.62
C LYS A 202 12.62 13.30 7.13
N TYR A 203 13.84 13.57 7.64
CA TYR A 203 14.65 12.52 8.27
C TYR A 203 13.87 11.81 9.40
N GLY A 204 13.91 10.50 9.41
CA GLY A 204 13.12 9.66 10.33
C GLY A 204 11.71 9.30 9.85
N ASN A 205 11.19 9.99 8.82
CA ASN A 205 9.93 9.64 8.17
C ASN A 205 10.16 8.93 6.84
N SER A 206 9.22 8.09 6.42
CA SER A 206 9.33 7.42 5.13
C SER A 206 7.98 6.99 4.56
N TYR A 207 7.93 6.88 3.23
CA TYR A 207 6.88 6.19 2.52
C TYR A 207 7.16 4.68 2.48
N LEU A 208 6.15 3.84 2.74
CA LEU A 208 6.20 2.43 2.41
C LEU A 208 5.61 2.24 1.01
N ASN A 209 6.46 1.97 0.02
CA ASN A 209 6.07 1.81 -1.37
C ASN A 209 5.74 0.36 -1.67
N PHE A 210 4.59 0.15 -2.26
CA PHE A 210 4.14 -1.18 -2.69
C PHE A 210 3.38 -1.05 -4.01
N ILE A 211 3.14 -2.14 -4.70
CA ILE A 211 2.34 -2.15 -5.93
C ILE A 211 1.05 -2.95 -5.76
N GLY A 212 1.01 -3.86 -4.81
CA GLY A 212 -0.16 -4.63 -4.44
C GLY A 212 0.03 -5.30 -3.08
N SER A 213 -1.08 -5.67 -2.47
CA SER A 213 -1.11 -6.28 -1.14
C SER A 213 -2.13 -7.42 -1.09
N HIS A 214 -2.32 -7.99 0.10
CA HIS A 214 -3.38 -8.95 0.39
C HIS A 214 -4.80 -8.37 0.23
N ASP A 215 -4.95 -7.04 0.21
CA ASP A 215 -6.22 -6.35 -0.02
C ASP A 215 -6.51 -6.09 -1.50
N GLY A 216 -5.48 -6.18 -2.35
CA GLY A 216 -5.56 -5.80 -3.75
C GLY A 216 -5.05 -4.39 -4.00
N ILE A 217 -5.69 -3.66 -4.92
CA ILE A 217 -5.31 -2.31 -5.34
C ILE A 217 -6.37 -1.33 -4.85
N GLY A 218 -5.98 -0.39 -3.99
CA GLY A 218 -6.86 0.67 -3.51
C GLY A 218 -7.25 1.63 -4.64
N ILE A 219 -8.55 1.88 -4.81
CA ILE A 219 -9.03 2.85 -5.81
C ILE A 219 -9.32 4.22 -5.19
N ARG A 220 -9.69 4.26 -3.92
CA ARG A 220 -9.97 5.51 -3.20
C ARG A 220 -8.83 6.54 -3.26
N PRO A 221 -7.54 6.19 -3.18
CA PRO A 221 -6.43 7.14 -3.28
C PRO A 221 -6.33 7.88 -4.62
N THR A 222 -7.05 7.43 -5.65
CA THR A 222 -7.13 8.14 -6.94
C THR A 222 -8.15 9.30 -6.94
N GLU A 223 -8.92 9.46 -5.87
CA GLU A 223 -9.89 10.56 -5.74
C GLU A 223 -9.14 11.89 -5.70
N GLY A 224 -9.57 12.83 -6.56
CA GLY A 224 -8.90 14.10 -6.77
C GLY A 224 -7.73 14.05 -7.77
N ILE A 225 -7.26 12.85 -8.17
CA ILE A 225 -6.19 12.66 -9.15
C ILE A 225 -6.78 12.26 -10.50
N PHE A 226 -7.55 11.17 -10.58
CA PHE A 226 -8.20 10.75 -11.81
C PHE A 226 -9.50 11.50 -12.06
N ASN A 227 -9.74 11.93 -13.31
CA ASN A 227 -11.05 12.36 -13.72
C ASN A 227 -12.00 11.15 -13.91
N LYS A 228 -13.31 11.42 -14.03
CA LYS A 228 -14.34 10.37 -14.15
C LYS A 228 -14.11 9.42 -15.33
N LYS A 229 -13.69 9.94 -16.50
CA LYS A 229 -13.42 9.15 -17.72
C LYS A 229 -12.23 8.22 -17.50
N THR A 230 -11.13 8.73 -16.98
CA THR A 230 -9.91 7.97 -16.67
C THR A 230 -10.22 6.84 -15.69
N LEU A 231 -10.90 7.14 -14.59
CA LEU A 231 -11.27 6.15 -13.57
C LEU A 231 -12.16 5.04 -14.17
N LYS A 232 -13.16 5.40 -14.99
CA LYS A 232 -14.04 4.43 -15.68
C LYS A 232 -13.23 3.50 -16.60
N ASN A 233 -12.31 4.05 -17.40
CA ASN A 233 -11.47 3.26 -18.30
C ASN A 233 -10.52 2.35 -17.52
N PHE A 234 -9.93 2.84 -16.45
CA PHE A 234 -9.04 2.06 -15.57
C PHE A 234 -9.77 0.85 -14.96
N ILE A 235 -10.96 1.07 -14.37
CA ILE A 235 -11.81 -0.02 -13.84
C ILE A 235 -12.18 -1.01 -14.94
N LYS A 236 -12.58 -0.54 -16.13
CA LYS A 236 -12.91 -1.39 -17.28
C LYS A 236 -11.73 -2.26 -17.68
N ARG A 237 -10.50 -1.70 -17.71
CA ARG A 237 -9.30 -2.45 -18.05
C ARG A 237 -8.94 -3.49 -17.00
N LEU A 238 -8.97 -3.14 -15.72
CA LEU A 238 -8.75 -4.10 -14.63
C LEU A 238 -9.78 -5.24 -14.65
N LYS A 239 -11.06 -4.95 -14.95
CA LYS A 239 -12.10 -5.97 -15.12
C LYS A 239 -11.75 -6.96 -16.23
N LYS A 240 -11.28 -6.46 -17.39
CA LYS A 240 -10.82 -7.29 -18.51
C LYS A 240 -9.61 -8.15 -18.14
N ASN A 241 -8.79 -7.72 -17.19
CA ASN A 241 -7.65 -8.48 -16.67
C ASN A 241 -8.02 -9.44 -15.53
N GLY A 242 -9.31 -9.58 -15.19
CA GLY A 242 -9.82 -10.54 -14.20
C GLY A 242 -10.05 -9.98 -12.80
N SER A 243 -10.07 -8.65 -12.62
CA SER A 243 -10.36 -8.07 -11.31
C SER A 243 -11.80 -8.30 -10.85
N LYS A 244 -11.96 -8.61 -9.58
CA LYS A 244 -13.20 -8.43 -8.82
C LYS A 244 -13.14 -7.09 -8.09
N PHE A 245 -14.29 -6.55 -7.66
CA PHE A 245 -14.31 -5.23 -7.05
C PHE A 245 -15.08 -5.23 -5.75
N SER A 246 -14.49 -4.60 -4.73
CA SER A 246 -15.16 -4.28 -3.49
C SER A 246 -15.68 -2.83 -3.55
N PHE A 247 -16.86 -2.61 -2.99
CA PHE A 247 -17.56 -1.33 -3.07
C PHE A 247 -17.70 -0.68 -1.70
N ARG A 248 -17.80 0.65 -1.69
CA ARG A 248 -18.21 1.44 -0.53
C ARG A 248 -19.52 2.18 -0.83
N LYS A 249 -20.32 2.37 0.21
CA LYS A 249 -21.48 3.28 0.14
C LYS A 249 -21.01 4.72 0.18
N VAL A 250 -21.69 5.56 -0.58
CA VAL A 250 -21.54 7.02 -0.58
C VAL A 250 -22.91 7.61 -0.26
N GLN A 251 -22.95 8.86 0.15
CA GLN A 251 -24.20 9.62 0.32
C GLN A 251 -25.12 9.38 -0.88
N ASN A 252 -26.42 9.30 -0.65
CA ASN A 252 -27.47 9.01 -1.66
C ASN A 252 -27.51 7.57 -2.19
N LYS A 253 -27.11 6.58 -1.37
CA LYS A 253 -27.21 5.14 -1.70
C LYS A 253 -26.37 4.69 -2.91
N SER A 254 -25.57 5.56 -3.55
CA SER A 254 -24.69 5.16 -4.64
C SER A 254 -23.51 4.34 -4.13
N LYS A 255 -23.04 3.38 -4.95
CA LYS A 255 -21.84 2.58 -4.64
C LYS A 255 -20.68 3.06 -5.49
N LYS A 256 -19.51 3.27 -4.87
CA LYS A 256 -18.25 3.52 -5.56
C LYS A 256 -17.30 2.37 -5.34
N VAL A 257 -16.48 2.06 -6.35
CA VAL A 257 -15.40 1.08 -6.21
C VAL A 257 -14.42 1.57 -5.15
N TYR A 258 -14.12 0.70 -4.19
CA TYR A 258 -13.18 0.96 -3.12
C TYR A 258 -11.83 0.27 -3.36
N GLU A 259 -11.87 -1.00 -3.78
CA GLU A 259 -10.71 -1.83 -4.07
C GLU A 259 -10.93 -2.63 -5.36
N ALA A 260 -9.86 -2.82 -6.13
CA ALA A 260 -9.76 -3.81 -7.19
C ALA A 260 -9.02 -5.03 -6.64
N ASN A 261 -9.74 -6.12 -6.47
CA ASN A 261 -9.20 -7.38 -5.96
C ASN A 261 -8.65 -8.19 -7.13
N ILE A 262 -7.35 -8.16 -7.29
CA ILE A 262 -6.59 -8.79 -8.37
C ILE A 262 -5.13 -8.91 -7.94
N THR A 263 -4.42 -9.94 -8.41
CA THR A 263 -2.96 -9.97 -8.26
C THR A 263 -2.31 -8.93 -9.17
N VAL A 264 -1.19 -8.35 -8.75
CA VAL A 264 -0.40 -7.44 -9.60
C VAL A 264 0.02 -8.12 -10.89
N PHE A 265 0.27 -9.43 -10.80
CA PHE A 265 0.66 -10.24 -11.92
C PHE A 265 -0.40 -10.22 -13.03
N ASP A 266 -1.66 -10.47 -12.70
CA ASP A 266 -2.73 -10.41 -13.70
C ASP A 266 -3.18 -8.97 -14.01
N ALA A 267 -3.08 -8.04 -13.08
CA ALA A 267 -3.36 -6.63 -13.34
C ALA A 267 -2.50 -6.06 -14.49
N LEU A 268 -1.22 -6.45 -14.54
CA LEU A 268 -0.27 -6.02 -15.56
C LEU A 268 -0.16 -6.96 -16.77
N LYS A 269 -0.94 -8.04 -16.84
CA LYS A 269 -0.80 -9.08 -17.88
C LYS A 269 -1.02 -8.56 -19.30
N LYS A 270 -2.01 -7.70 -19.48
CA LYS A 270 -2.35 -7.11 -20.78
C LYS A 270 -2.58 -5.61 -20.62
N SER A 271 -2.15 -4.82 -21.60
CA SER A 271 -2.43 -3.38 -21.68
C SER A 271 -3.34 -3.08 -22.87
N ASP A 272 -3.77 -1.83 -23.02
CA ASP A 272 -4.56 -1.43 -24.20
C ASP A 272 -3.73 -1.47 -25.50
N TYR A 273 -2.41 -1.43 -25.40
CA TYR A 273 -1.47 -1.47 -26.53
C TYR A 273 -0.75 -2.82 -26.68
N ASP A 274 -0.91 -3.72 -25.72
CA ASP A 274 -0.37 -5.09 -25.73
C ASP A 274 -1.45 -6.08 -25.27
N LEU A 275 -2.46 -6.27 -26.12
CA LEU A 275 -3.62 -7.14 -25.84
C LEU A 275 -3.25 -8.62 -25.72
N LYS A 276 -2.15 -9.05 -26.35
CA LYS A 276 -1.65 -10.43 -26.28
C LYS A 276 -0.75 -10.66 -25.07
N GLY A 277 -0.26 -9.59 -24.42
CA GLY A 277 0.65 -9.68 -23.28
C GLY A 277 2.07 -10.11 -23.67
N LYS A 278 2.54 -9.71 -24.86
CA LYS A 278 3.87 -10.03 -25.37
C LYS A 278 4.97 -9.55 -24.42
N PHE A 279 4.81 -8.35 -23.88
CA PHE A 279 5.78 -7.70 -22.98
C PHE A 279 5.36 -7.77 -21.51
N PHE A 280 4.63 -8.80 -21.15
CA PHE A 280 4.08 -8.94 -19.81
C PHE A 280 5.15 -8.98 -18.71
N LEU A 281 6.19 -9.79 -18.91
CA LEU A 281 7.24 -9.95 -17.89
C LEU A 281 8.07 -8.66 -17.72
N GLU A 282 8.42 -8.02 -18.84
CA GLU A 282 9.14 -6.73 -18.85
C GLU A 282 8.34 -5.67 -18.11
N ARG A 283 7.05 -5.54 -18.40
CA ARG A 283 6.13 -4.62 -17.73
C ARG A 283 6.05 -4.90 -16.23
N TYR A 284 5.96 -6.16 -15.86
CA TYR A 284 5.88 -6.57 -14.46
C TYR A 284 7.16 -6.23 -13.70
N ILE A 285 8.32 -6.53 -14.25
CA ILE A 285 9.62 -6.26 -13.62
C ILE A 285 9.89 -4.76 -13.55
N SER A 286 9.57 -4.00 -14.61
CA SER A 286 9.72 -2.54 -14.61
C SER A 286 8.85 -1.86 -13.54
N ALA A 287 7.62 -2.33 -13.34
CA ALA A 287 6.77 -1.82 -12.27
C ALA A 287 7.40 -2.05 -10.88
N HIS A 288 8.01 -3.23 -10.65
CA HIS A 288 8.74 -3.50 -9.41
C HIS A 288 10.04 -2.70 -9.32
N SER A 289 10.74 -2.46 -10.44
CA SER A 289 11.94 -1.61 -10.46
C SER A 289 11.64 -0.20 -9.98
N ILE A 290 10.49 0.36 -10.36
CA ILE A 290 10.06 1.69 -9.93
C ILE A 290 9.84 1.70 -8.41
N ILE A 291 9.03 0.81 -7.83
CA ILE A 291 8.79 0.82 -6.37
C ILE A 291 10.06 0.57 -5.57
N ILE A 292 11.00 -0.21 -6.12
CA ILE A 292 12.29 -0.50 -5.48
C ILE A 292 13.24 0.70 -5.54
N SER A 293 13.20 1.55 -6.55
CA SER A 293 14.08 2.72 -6.70
C SER A 293 13.46 4.03 -6.20
N PHE A 294 12.15 4.09 -6.06
CA PHE A 294 11.46 5.31 -5.62
C PHE A 294 11.83 5.70 -4.18
N GLU A 295 11.58 6.97 -3.82
CA GLU A 295 11.82 7.49 -2.46
C GLU A 295 11.00 6.70 -1.44
N GLY A 296 11.64 6.23 -0.38
CA GLY A 296 11.01 5.44 0.67
C GLY A 296 11.50 4.00 0.75
N ILE A 297 10.71 3.15 1.37
CA ILE A 297 11.01 1.75 1.66
C ILE A 297 10.13 0.87 0.75
N PRO A 298 10.70 -0.02 -0.08
CA PRO A 298 9.91 -0.93 -0.88
C PRO A 298 9.35 -2.08 -0.04
N ALA A 299 8.07 -2.36 -0.20
CA ALA A 299 7.39 -3.51 0.38
C ALA A 299 6.92 -4.46 -0.73
N LEU A 300 7.25 -5.72 -0.62
CA LEU A 300 6.90 -6.75 -1.59
C LEU A 300 5.92 -7.74 -0.97
N TYR A 301 4.74 -7.82 -1.55
CA TYR A 301 3.78 -8.86 -1.20
C TYR A 301 4.27 -10.20 -1.72
N LEU A 302 4.20 -11.25 -0.87
CA LEU A 302 4.75 -12.57 -1.19
C LEU A 302 4.22 -13.12 -2.54
N ASN A 303 2.93 -12.95 -2.82
CA ASN A 303 2.36 -13.38 -4.09
C ASN A 303 2.89 -12.58 -5.29
N SER A 304 3.26 -11.31 -5.09
CA SER A 304 3.95 -10.52 -6.12
C SER A 304 5.40 -10.96 -6.29
N LEU A 305 6.11 -11.25 -5.20
CA LEU A 305 7.51 -11.73 -5.27
C LEU A 305 7.65 -13.01 -6.09
N PHE A 306 6.64 -13.89 -6.07
CA PHE A 306 6.62 -15.13 -6.83
C PHE A 306 5.78 -15.07 -8.12
N GLY A 307 5.34 -13.91 -8.55
CA GLY A 307 4.57 -13.78 -9.79
C GLY A 307 3.31 -14.65 -9.83
N LYS A 308 2.54 -14.67 -8.74
CA LYS A 308 1.31 -15.47 -8.63
C LYS A 308 0.16 -14.81 -9.40
N SER A 309 -0.47 -15.59 -10.28
CA SER A 309 -1.73 -15.21 -10.93
C SER A 309 -2.91 -15.28 -9.95
N ASN A 310 -4.05 -14.72 -10.34
CA ASN A 310 -5.31 -14.83 -9.62
C ASN A 310 -5.61 -16.26 -9.19
N ASP A 311 -6.19 -16.43 -8.02
CA ASP A 311 -6.71 -17.69 -7.51
C ASP A 311 -8.23 -17.77 -7.76
N GLU A 312 -8.58 -17.96 -9.04
CA GLU A 312 -9.98 -18.02 -9.46
C GLU A 312 -10.73 -19.20 -8.79
N ALA A 313 -10.04 -20.33 -8.60
CA ALA A 313 -10.63 -21.50 -7.96
C ALA A 313 -11.06 -21.18 -6.53
N LYS A 314 -10.20 -20.53 -5.75
CA LYS A 314 -10.52 -20.14 -4.38
C LYS A 314 -11.65 -19.10 -4.34
N TYR A 315 -11.64 -18.14 -5.26
CA TYR A 315 -12.73 -17.16 -5.37
C TYR A 315 -14.07 -17.83 -5.66
N ILE A 316 -14.11 -18.81 -6.57
CA ILE A 316 -15.34 -19.54 -6.91
C ILE A 316 -15.89 -20.28 -5.68
N ILE A 317 -15.03 -20.91 -4.91
CA ILE A 317 -15.42 -21.67 -3.70
C ILE A 317 -15.94 -20.74 -2.59
N THR A 318 -15.30 -19.61 -2.37
CA THR A 318 -15.59 -18.77 -1.20
C THR A 318 -16.54 -17.60 -1.48
N GLY A 319 -16.66 -17.17 -2.73
CA GLY A 319 -17.37 -15.96 -3.11
C GLY A 319 -16.71 -14.66 -2.59
N ASN A 320 -15.58 -14.76 -1.89
CA ASN A 320 -14.91 -13.59 -1.32
C ASN A 320 -13.94 -12.98 -2.32
N ASN A 321 -14.19 -11.73 -2.72
CA ASN A 321 -13.38 -11.02 -3.71
C ASN A 321 -11.88 -11.01 -3.39
N ARG A 322 -11.50 -10.88 -2.11
CA ARG A 322 -10.10 -10.83 -1.68
C ARG A 322 -9.37 -12.16 -1.81
N ASP A 323 -10.08 -13.28 -1.85
CA ASP A 323 -9.46 -14.60 -1.97
C ASP A 323 -8.76 -14.79 -3.32
N ILE A 324 -9.17 -14.04 -4.35
CA ILE A 324 -8.53 -14.05 -5.67
C ILE A 324 -7.03 -13.69 -5.63
N ASN A 325 -6.62 -12.85 -4.69
CA ASN A 325 -5.23 -12.41 -4.53
C ASN A 325 -4.57 -12.87 -3.21
N ARG A 326 -5.20 -13.80 -2.47
CA ARG A 326 -4.71 -14.35 -1.20
C ARG A 326 -4.32 -15.81 -1.30
N TYR A 327 -3.56 -16.17 -2.35
CA TYR A 327 -3.06 -17.54 -2.48
C TYR A 327 -2.12 -17.89 -1.34
N LYS A 328 -2.28 -19.09 -0.76
CA LYS A 328 -1.41 -19.64 0.28
C LYS A 328 -0.42 -20.59 -0.35
N TRP A 329 0.85 -20.27 -0.26
CA TRP A 329 1.92 -21.11 -0.76
C TRP A 329 2.18 -22.29 0.18
N ASN A 330 2.33 -23.48 -0.40
CA ASN A 330 2.94 -24.61 0.27
C ASN A 330 4.46 -24.53 0.06
N TYR A 331 5.23 -24.69 1.14
CA TYR A 331 6.70 -24.57 1.10
C TYR A 331 7.35 -25.54 0.08
N LYS A 332 7.00 -26.82 0.13
CA LYS A 332 7.56 -27.84 -0.80
C LYS A 332 7.26 -27.47 -2.26
N ASN A 333 6.05 -26.99 -2.55
CA ASN A 333 5.65 -26.63 -3.90
C ASN A 333 6.37 -25.39 -4.42
N ILE A 334 6.57 -24.35 -3.58
CA ILE A 334 7.29 -23.16 -4.03
C ILE A 334 8.78 -23.43 -4.18
N SER A 335 9.41 -24.19 -3.27
CA SER A 335 10.81 -24.59 -3.40
C SER A 335 11.07 -25.31 -4.73
N LYS A 336 10.28 -26.36 -5.06
CA LYS A 336 10.39 -27.06 -6.33
C LYS A 336 10.26 -26.14 -7.55
N LYS A 337 9.39 -25.12 -7.47
CA LYS A 337 9.27 -24.13 -8.55
C LYS A 337 10.46 -23.18 -8.63
N LEU A 338 11.05 -22.80 -7.51
CA LEU A 338 12.23 -21.92 -7.48
C LEU A 338 13.49 -22.65 -7.96
N ASP A 339 13.61 -23.94 -7.70
CA ASP A 339 14.73 -24.78 -8.18
C ASP A 339 14.68 -24.95 -9.71
N ASN A 340 13.49 -25.00 -10.30
CA ASN A 340 13.35 -25.01 -11.75
C ASN A 340 13.62 -23.62 -12.33
N LYS A 341 14.82 -23.43 -12.89
CA LYS A 341 15.30 -22.15 -13.47
C LYS A 341 14.38 -21.58 -14.57
N ASN A 342 13.66 -22.45 -15.27
CA ASN A 342 12.74 -22.07 -16.35
C ASN A 342 11.32 -21.76 -15.87
N SER A 343 11.03 -22.01 -14.59
CA SER A 343 9.72 -21.67 -14.04
C SER A 343 9.53 -20.15 -13.98
N LYS A 344 8.32 -19.71 -14.22
CA LYS A 344 7.93 -18.31 -14.10
C LYS A 344 8.24 -17.74 -12.71
N GLN A 345 8.01 -18.53 -11.64
CA GLN A 345 8.30 -18.16 -10.27
C GLN A 345 9.80 -17.92 -10.04
N SER A 346 10.64 -18.79 -10.55
CA SER A 346 12.10 -18.65 -10.44
C SER A 346 12.60 -17.42 -11.19
N ILE A 347 12.10 -17.19 -12.41
CA ILE A 347 12.49 -16.03 -13.23
C ILE A 347 12.10 -14.71 -12.54
N VAL A 348 10.85 -14.60 -12.08
CA VAL A 348 10.34 -13.39 -11.40
C VAL A 348 11.11 -13.16 -10.09
N TYR A 349 11.24 -14.19 -9.26
CA TYR A 349 11.95 -14.13 -8.00
C TYR A 349 13.40 -13.66 -8.17
N LYS A 350 14.13 -14.23 -9.11
CA LYS A 350 15.54 -13.87 -9.39
C LYS A 350 15.67 -12.42 -9.84
N LYS A 351 14.80 -11.98 -10.75
CA LYS A 351 14.83 -10.60 -11.26
C LYS A 351 14.55 -9.59 -10.15
N ILE A 352 13.50 -9.79 -9.35
CA ILE A 352 13.15 -8.89 -8.24
C ILE A 352 14.22 -8.94 -7.14
N SER A 353 14.71 -10.12 -6.76
CA SER A 353 15.77 -10.27 -5.77
C SER A 353 17.07 -9.59 -6.20
N ASN A 354 17.39 -9.61 -7.50
CA ASN A 354 18.55 -8.90 -8.03
C ASN A 354 18.37 -7.36 -7.88
N LEU A 355 17.19 -6.81 -8.20
CA LEU A 355 16.90 -5.39 -7.99
C LEU A 355 17.09 -4.98 -6.53
N LEU A 356 16.60 -5.79 -5.58
CA LEU A 356 16.78 -5.54 -4.15
C LEU A 356 18.25 -5.60 -3.74
N ARG A 357 19.00 -6.57 -4.27
CA ARG A 357 20.46 -6.71 -3.99
C ARG A 357 21.22 -5.50 -4.49
N VAL A 358 20.91 -5.02 -5.70
CA VAL A 358 21.51 -3.80 -6.25
C VAL A 358 21.15 -2.60 -5.39
N ARG A 359 19.84 -2.37 -5.12
CA ARG A 359 19.37 -1.28 -4.28
C ARG A 359 20.12 -1.20 -2.94
N ARG A 360 20.27 -2.33 -2.25
CA ARG A 360 20.88 -2.39 -0.91
C ARG A 360 22.30 -1.84 -0.87
N LYS A 361 23.01 -1.86 -1.99
CA LYS A 361 24.37 -1.37 -2.11
C LYS A 361 24.47 0.13 -2.42
N GLN A 362 23.33 0.80 -2.70
CA GLN A 362 23.32 2.17 -3.19
C GLN A 362 22.91 3.17 -2.10
N LYS A 363 23.78 4.08 -1.74
CA LYS A 363 23.50 5.16 -0.78
C LYS A 363 22.37 6.09 -1.26
N ALA A 364 22.31 6.35 -2.58
CA ALA A 364 21.26 7.17 -3.17
C ALA A 364 19.84 6.52 -3.07
N PHE A 365 19.73 5.24 -2.74
CA PHE A 365 18.47 4.59 -2.47
C PHE A 365 18.12 4.51 -0.98
N HIS A 366 18.84 5.18 -0.10
CA HIS A 366 18.42 5.36 1.29
C HIS A 366 17.01 5.95 1.33
N PRO A 367 16.13 5.53 2.25
CA PRO A 367 14.74 6.01 2.31
C PRO A 367 14.61 7.54 2.33
N ASN A 368 15.50 8.23 3.03
CA ASN A 368 15.52 9.70 3.13
C ASN A 368 16.47 10.39 2.13
N ALA A 369 17.04 9.66 1.16
CA ALA A 369 17.75 10.29 0.04
C ALA A 369 16.74 11.10 -0.80
N SER A 370 17.15 12.29 -1.26
CA SER A 370 16.25 13.17 -1.99
C SER A 370 15.85 12.60 -3.35
N ARG A 371 14.63 12.93 -3.76
CA ARG A 371 14.08 12.60 -5.08
C ARG A 371 13.81 13.91 -5.84
N HIS A 372 14.20 13.92 -7.11
CA HIS A 372 13.91 15.02 -8.03
C HIS A 372 13.36 14.42 -9.32
N ASN A 373 12.20 14.86 -9.76
CA ASN A 373 11.61 14.37 -11.00
C ASN A 373 12.39 14.87 -12.21
N ILE A 374 12.39 14.05 -13.27
CA ILE A 374 12.96 14.39 -14.57
C ILE A 374 11.83 14.20 -15.60
N ASN A 375 11.51 15.25 -16.35
CA ASN A 375 10.48 15.15 -17.39
C ASN A 375 11.12 14.75 -18.73
N LEU A 376 10.85 13.54 -19.19
CA LEU A 376 11.26 13.01 -20.49
C LEU A 376 10.06 12.74 -21.41
N GLY A 377 8.88 13.28 -21.08
CA GLY A 377 7.63 13.06 -21.80
C GLY A 377 6.75 11.98 -21.20
N SER A 378 5.54 11.83 -21.72
CA SER A 378 4.48 10.98 -21.15
C SER A 378 4.73 9.47 -21.28
N ASN A 379 5.64 9.05 -22.15
CA ASN A 379 6.00 7.64 -22.31
C ASN A 379 7.06 7.19 -21.28
N PHE A 380 7.57 8.12 -20.47
CA PHE A 380 8.62 7.85 -19.50
C PHE A 380 8.15 8.18 -18.09
N PHE A 381 8.64 7.41 -17.13
CA PHE A 381 8.67 7.82 -15.73
C PHE A 381 10.12 7.88 -15.27
N SER A 382 10.56 9.07 -14.86
CA SER A 382 11.98 9.31 -14.58
C SER A 382 12.19 10.23 -13.40
N PHE A 383 13.20 9.92 -12.62
CA PHE A 383 13.60 10.71 -11.45
C PHE A 383 15.07 10.48 -11.10
N LYS A 384 15.62 11.45 -10.41
CA LYS A 384 16.96 11.42 -9.84
C LYS A 384 16.88 11.18 -8.33
N ARG A 385 17.71 10.30 -7.81
CA ARG A 385 17.92 10.07 -6.38
C ARG A 385 19.34 10.56 -6.03
N VAL A 386 19.44 11.34 -4.96
CA VAL A 386 20.74 11.87 -4.47
C VAL A 386 20.92 11.41 -3.03
N SER A 387 22.05 10.76 -2.75
CA SER A 387 22.38 10.28 -1.40
C SER A 387 22.43 11.42 -0.39
N ILE A 388 22.24 11.12 0.89
CA ILE A 388 22.24 12.13 1.97
C ILE A 388 23.57 12.86 2.02
N ASP A 389 24.70 12.14 1.82
CA ASP A 389 26.05 12.69 1.75
C ASP A 389 26.37 13.37 0.41
N LYS A 390 25.41 13.45 -0.52
CA LYS A 390 25.51 14.00 -1.88
C LYS A 390 26.59 13.37 -2.77
N ASN A 391 27.22 12.30 -2.33
CA ASN A 391 28.31 11.64 -3.02
C ASN A 391 27.88 10.67 -4.13
N GLN A 392 26.63 10.22 -4.10
CA GLN A 392 26.07 9.36 -5.14
C GLN A 392 24.79 9.96 -5.71
N THR A 393 24.70 9.95 -7.01
CA THR A 393 23.47 10.28 -7.76
C THR A 393 23.10 9.10 -8.66
N ILE A 394 21.84 8.72 -8.63
CA ILE A 394 21.28 7.70 -9.51
C ILE A 394 20.10 8.29 -10.28
N ILE A 395 20.11 8.13 -11.59
CA ILE A 395 18.96 8.45 -12.46
C ILE A 395 18.24 7.18 -12.82
N CYS A 396 16.97 7.13 -12.47
CA CYS A 396 16.06 6.04 -12.80
C CYS A 396 15.19 6.47 -13.99
N ILE A 397 15.22 5.73 -15.08
CA ILE A 397 14.42 6.00 -16.29
C ILE A 397 13.70 4.72 -16.66
N THR A 398 12.40 4.79 -16.84
CA THR A 398 11.57 3.67 -17.30
C THR A 398 10.79 4.08 -18.53
N ASN A 399 10.94 3.32 -19.61
CA ASN A 399 10.03 3.35 -20.75
C ASN A 399 8.73 2.63 -20.37
N LEU A 400 7.61 3.33 -20.35
CA LEU A 400 6.30 2.77 -19.97
C LEU A 400 5.52 2.21 -21.15
N SER A 401 6.11 2.19 -22.37
CA SER A 401 5.40 1.81 -23.57
C SER A 401 5.88 0.48 -24.15
N SER A 402 5.01 -0.14 -24.95
CA SER A 402 5.28 -1.35 -25.73
C SER A 402 6.13 -1.09 -26.99
N LYS A 403 6.63 0.14 -27.16
CA LYS A 403 7.47 0.56 -28.28
C LYS A 403 8.86 0.96 -27.81
N ILE A 404 9.84 0.86 -28.70
CA ILE A 404 11.14 1.47 -28.47
C ILE A 404 10.94 2.99 -28.38
N GLN A 405 11.48 3.60 -27.33
CA GLN A 405 11.43 5.03 -27.10
C GLN A 405 12.82 5.63 -27.17
N LYS A 406 12.89 6.86 -27.68
CA LYS A 406 14.13 7.64 -27.76
C LYS A 406 13.93 8.94 -27.00
N THR A 407 14.93 9.37 -26.24
CA THR A 407 14.88 10.64 -25.50
C THR A 407 16.26 11.28 -25.41
N HIS A 408 16.28 12.59 -25.29
CA HIS A 408 17.52 13.31 -25.01
C HIS A 408 17.95 13.04 -23.56
N LEU A 409 19.21 12.69 -23.38
CA LEU A 409 19.85 12.57 -22.08
C LEU A 409 21.05 13.52 -22.05
N ASN A 410 21.20 14.28 -20.94
CA ASN A 410 22.37 15.15 -20.79
C ASN A 410 23.66 14.33 -20.94
N LYS A 411 24.61 14.84 -21.70
CA LYS A 411 25.87 14.16 -22.03
C LYS A 411 26.65 13.66 -20.81
N ILE A 412 26.56 14.35 -19.67
CA ILE A 412 27.22 13.93 -18.43
C ILE A 412 26.78 12.53 -17.98
N TYR A 413 25.58 12.09 -18.32
CA TYR A 413 25.07 10.78 -17.92
C TYR A 413 25.46 9.65 -18.89
N HIS A 414 26.07 9.96 -20.02
CA HIS A 414 26.48 8.97 -21.01
C HIS A 414 27.61 8.04 -20.52
N SER A 415 28.44 8.54 -19.61
CA SER A 415 29.54 7.78 -18.98
C SER A 415 29.10 7.03 -17.72
N TRP A 416 27.86 7.19 -17.27
CA TRP A 416 27.38 6.57 -16.04
C TRP A 416 27.06 5.08 -16.23
N ASN A 417 27.29 4.32 -15.17
CA ASN A 417 27.08 2.87 -15.18
C ASN A 417 25.60 2.53 -14.99
N ASN A 418 25.06 1.64 -15.82
CA ASN A 418 23.74 1.07 -15.59
C ASN A 418 23.85 -0.09 -14.57
N LEU A 419 23.26 0.10 -13.39
CA LEU A 419 23.38 -0.81 -12.25
C LEU A 419 22.58 -2.11 -12.43
N ILE A 420 21.56 -2.15 -13.31
CA ILE A 420 20.59 -3.26 -13.40
C ILE A 420 20.50 -3.91 -14.78
N GLY A 421 21.34 -3.52 -15.70
CA GLY A 421 21.30 -4.05 -17.07
C GLY A 421 22.63 -3.91 -17.79
N SER A 422 22.58 -4.16 -19.09
CA SER A 422 23.71 -3.93 -19.97
C SER A 422 24.04 -2.43 -20.12
N LYS A 423 25.14 -2.14 -20.79
CA LYS A 423 25.53 -0.78 -21.17
C LYS A 423 24.36 -0.10 -21.92
N ILE A 424 24.12 1.18 -21.62
CA ILE A 424 23.05 1.95 -22.28
C ILE A 424 23.32 2.09 -23.78
N GLU A 425 22.27 2.10 -24.57
CA GLU A 425 22.36 2.31 -26.00
C GLU A 425 22.09 3.79 -26.31
N ILE A 426 23.11 4.44 -26.90
CA ILE A 426 23.04 5.84 -27.34
C ILE A 426 23.33 5.90 -28.84
N ARG A 427 22.37 6.42 -29.62
CA ARG A 427 22.53 6.68 -31.06
C ARG A 427 22.16 8.15 -31.35
N ASN A 428 22.98 8.84 -32.10
CA ASN A 428 22.75 10.24 -32.51
C ASN A 428 22.40 11.14 -31.27
N LYS A 429 23.13 11.00 -30.16
CA LYS A 429 22.92 11.72 -28.89
C LYS A 429 21.59 11.40 -28.18
N LEU A 430 20.84 10.40 -28.64
CA LEU A 430 19.58 9.96 -28.04
C LEU A 430 19.80 8.65 -27.27
N LEU A 431 19.30 8.61 -26.04
CA LEU A 431 19.13 7.38 -25.27
C LEU A 431 18.01 6.56 -25.90
N ILE A 432 18.27 5.28 -26.15
CA ILE A 432 17.29 4.33 -26.71
C ILE A 432 16.90 3.35 -25.62
N LEU A 433 15.61 3.22 -25.33
CA LEU A 433 15.07 2.24 -24.39
C LEU A 433 14.11 1.28 -25.10
N LYS A 434 14.32 -0.02 -24.87
CA LYS A 434 13.43 -1.09 -25.34
C LYS A 434 12.05 -0.99 -24.67
N PRO A 435 11.03 -1.71 -25.18
CA PRO A 435 9.72 -1.77 -24.53
C PRO A 435 9.83 -2.13 -23.06
N PHE A 436 9.21 -1.32 -22.20
CA PHE A 436 9.18 -1.47 -20.75
C PHE A 436 10.56 -1.62 -20.09
N GLU A 437 11.62 -1.14 -20.71
CA GLU A 437 12.96 -1.16 -20.12
C GLU A 437 13.10 -0.11 -19.02
N THR A 438 13.73 -0.51 -17.92
CA THR A 438 14.17 0.37 -16.84
C THR A 438 15.68 0.36 -16.73
N ILE A 439 16.27 1.53 -16.57
CA ILE A 439 17.72 1.70 -16.30
C ILE A 439 17.92 2.50 -15.01
N TRP A 440 18.99 2.18 -14.29
CA TRP A 440 19.47 2.92 -13.12
C TRP A 440 20.89 3.37 -13.38
N LEU A 441 21.07 4.61 -13.82
CA LEU A 441 22.36 5.19 -14.13
C LEU A 441 22.98 5.81 -12.88
N SER A 442 24.16 5.36 -12.50
CA SER A 442 24.90 5.85 -11.35
C SER A 442 26.20 6.53 -11.77
N ASN A 443 26.55 7.62 -11.08
CA ASN A 443 27.85 8.30 -11.21
C ASN A 443 29.00 7.57 -10.49
N ARG A 444 28.70 6.46 -9.85
CA ARG A 444 29.65 5.60 -9.12
C ARG A 444 29.36 4.13 -9.34
#